data_657abce9b0a4abe9374f8eb2161dcabc
#
_entry.id   657abce9b0a4abe9374f8eb2161dcabc
#
_cell.length_a   1.000
_cell.length_b   1.000
_cell.length_c   1.000
_cell.angle_alpha   90.00
_cell.angle_beta   90.00
_cell.angle_gamma   90.00
#
_symmetry.space_group_name_H-M   'P 1'
#
loop_
_entity.id
_entity.type
_entity.pdbx_description
1 polymer ?
#
loop_
_entity_poly.entity_id
_entity_poly.type
_entity_poly.pdbx_seq_one_letter_code
_entity_poly.pdbx_strand_id
1 'polypeptide(L)'
;MPTEFLHGLYDGGHGAGLYDYWEMMRRHPRCAGGFLWMLADEGVKRVDMNGFIDNVGNYGADGIVGPHHEKEGSYYTIRQVWCPIQIMNTPDGNFDGVLQLENRYDFSNLKDCKFKYEYVAVDGLETKVIKSATVNGPDIEPHTAGTLKIASVLNNANLLHVTAIDAYGSELFTWTYNLVNVALPVLAKQGAAPTYTSTAEQLKVSVADKE
;
A
#
# COMPACT_ATOMS: atom_id res chain seq x y z
N MET A 1 26.18 1.63 1.96
CA MET A 1 24.92 1.88 2.69
C MET A 1 24.71 3.40 2.67
N PRO A 2 23.69 3.92 1.98
CA PRO A 2 23.29 5.31 2.10
C PRO A 2 22.71 5.57 3.49
N THR A 3 23.09 6.68 4.08
CA THR A 3 22.63 7.09 5.42
C THR A 3 21.44 8.04 5.37
N GLU A 4 21.09 8.48 4.14
CA GLU A 4 19.97 9.35 3.84
C GLU A 4 19.62 9.17 2.36
N PHE A 5 18.40 8.78 2.05
CA PHE A 5 17.92 8.67 0.68
C PHE A 5 16.39 8.70 0.62
N LEU A 6 15.84 9.11 -0.52
CA LEU A 6 14.41 9.18 -0.80
C LEU A 6 13.65 9.99 0.27
N HIS A 7 13.82 11.29 0.24
CA HIS A 7 13.02 12.22 1.03
C HIS A 7 11.55 12.21 0.60
N GLY A 8 10.62 12.22 1.55
CA GLY A 8 9.19 12.17 1.27
C GLY A 8 8.71 13.23 0.31
N LEU A 9 9.21 14.46 0.45
CA LEU A 9 8.81 15.59 -0.37
C LEU A 9 9.58 15.66 -1.70
N TYR A 10 10.91 15.53 -1.65
CA TYR A 10 11.76 15.86 -2.81
C TYR A 10 11.89 14.74 -3.83
N ASP A 11 11.82 13.51 -3.39
CA ASP A 11 12.09 12.31 -4.18
C ASP A 11 10.82 11.54 -4.56
N GLY A 12 9.68 12.22 -4.60
CA GLY A 12 8.41 11.62 -4.97
C GLY A 12 7.72 10.87 -3.83
N GLY A 13 7.97 11.27 -2.57
CA GLY A 13 7.21 10.81 -1.41
C GLY A 13 7.50 9.36 -1.04
N HIS A 14 8.75 8.96 -0.88
CA HIS A 14 9.20 7.60 -0.55
C HIS A 14 8.59 6.48 -1.43
N GLY A 15 7.47 6.76 -2.12
CA GLY A 15 6.71 5.78 -2.89
C GLY A 15 7.22 5.58 -4.30
N ALA A 16 7.47 6.66 -5.03
CA ALA A 16 7.69 6.62 -6.47
C ALA A 16 8.96 5.87 -6.88
N GLY A 17 10.05 5.97 -6.12
CA GLY A 17 11.33 5.36 -6.46
C GLY A 17 11.75 4.22 -5.52
N LEU A 18 11.06 4.04 -4.38
CA LEU A 18 11.52 3.12 -3.33
C LEU A 18 11.65 1.69 -3.81
N TYR A 19 10.71 1.20 -4.61
CA TYR A 19 10.74 -0.17 -5.11
C TYR A 19 12.01 -0.43 -5.96
N ASP A 20 12.33 0.47 -6.90
CA ASP A 20 13.47 0.32 -7.80
C ASP A 20 14.79 0.38 -7.03
N TYR A 21 14.93 1.35 -6.12
CA TYR A 21 16.10 1.46 -5.25
C TYR A 21 16.26 0.21 -4.38
N TRP A 22 15.17 -0.23 -3.75
CA TRP A 22 15.20 -1.38 -2.86
C TRP A 22 15.56 -2.68 -3.59
N GLU A 23 14.96 -2.94 -4.76
CA GLU A 23 15.29 -4.12 -5.56
C GLU A 23 16.74 -4.10 -6.06
N MET A 24 17.28 -2.94 -6.42
CA MET A 24 18.69 -2.80 -6.77
C MET A 24 19.58 -3.07 -5.55
N MET A 25 19.26 -2.49 -4.39
CA MET A 25 20.02 -2.65 -3.14
C MET A 25 20.04 -4.11 -2.68
N ARG A 26 18.89 -4.79 -2.68
CA ARG A 26 18.78 -6.21 -2.30
C ARG A 26 19.61 -7.15 -3.15
N ARG A 27 19.71 -6.86 -4.45
CA ARG A 27 20.46 -7.68 -5.40
C ARG A 27 21.97 -7.50 -5.31
N HIS A 28 22.42 -6.42 -4.68
CA HIS A 28 23.84 -6.13 -4.64
C HIS A 28 24.51 -6.74 -3.40
N PRO A 29 25.44 -7.71 -3.53
CA PRO A 29 25.94 -8.51 -2.41
C PRO A 29 26.74 -7.72 -1.35
N ARG A 30 27.11 -6.49 -1.65
CA ARG A 30 27.82 -5.59 -0.72
C ARG A 30 26.91 -4.46 -0.18
N CYS A 31 25.62 -4.52 -0.44
CA CYS A 31 24.68 -3.53 0.09
C CYS A 31 24.14 -4.00 1.44
N ALA A 32 24.31 -3.17 2.45
CA ALA A 32 23.80 -3.42 3.82
C ALA A 32 22.50 -2.64 4.09
N GLY A 33 21.75 -2.28 3.05
CA GLY A 33 20.55 -1.47 3.19
C GLY A 33 20.81 0.04 3.24
N GLY A 34 19.87 0.81 3.77
CA GLY A 34 19.95 2.26 3.86
C GLY A 34 18.91 2.83 4.82
N PHE A 35 18.95 4.15 5.02
CA PHE A 35 18.00 4.87 5.87
C PHE A 35 17.25 5.90 5.03
N LEU A 36 15.93 5.82 5.09
CA LEU A 36 15.07 6.84 4.50
C LEU A 36 15.14 8.11 5.36
N TRP A 37 15.10 9.24 4.74
CA TRP A 37 14.91 10.51 5.40
C TRP A 37 13.45 10.95 5.20
N MET A 38 12.67 11.04 6.24
CA MET A 38 12.95 10.66 7.63
C MET A 38 11.71 10.03 8.26
N LEU A 39 11.77 9.69 9.56
CA LEU A 39 10.66 8.99 10.22
C LEU A 39 9.41 9.87 10.31
N ALA A 40 9.52 11.09 10.82
CA ALA A 40 8.38 11.98 11.00
C ALA A 40 8.65 13.35 10.39
N ASP A 41 7.60 13.99 9.89
CA ASP A 41 7.67 15.36 9.42
C ASP A 41 8.30 16.26 10.49
N GLU A 42 9.22 17.10 10.03
CA GLU A 42 9.86 18.10 10.89
C GLU A 42 8.97 19.32 11.01
N GLY A 43 8.74 19.74 12.25
CA GLY A 43 7.98 20.95 12.53
C GLY A 43 8.27 21.51 13.90
N VAL A 44 8.29 22.83 13.99
CA VAL A 44 8.47 23.56 15.23
C VAL A 44 7.14 24.14 15.70
N LYS A 45 6.70 23.73 16.88
CA LYS A 45 5.51 24.32 17.49
C LYS A 45 5.79 25.76 17.92
N ARG A 46 5.27 26.72 17.20
CA ARG A 46 5.44 28.16 17.42
C ARG A 46 4.54 28.63 18.55
N VAL A 47 5.11 28.85 19.72
CA VAL A 47 4.37 29.40 20.88
C VAL A 47 3.93 30.86 20.68
N ASP A 48 4.66 31.60 19.87
CA ASP A 48 4.38 32.97 19.46
C ASP A 48 3.29 33.07 18.37
N MET A 49 2.92 31.95 17.74
CA MET A 49 1.88 31.85 16.71
C MET A 49 0.75 30.88 17.13
N ASN A 50 0.37 30.94 18.39
CA ASN A 50 -0.74 30.17 18.97
C ASN A 50 -0.63 28.63 18.70
N GLY A 51 0.58 28.10 18.72
CA GLY A 51 0.82 26.66 18.55
C GLY A 51 0.84 26.18 17.10
N PHE A 52 0.90 27.10 16.14
CA PHE A 52 1.10 26.75 14.72
C PHE A 52 2.36 25.87 14.55
N ILE A 53 2.26 24.82 13.77
CA ILE A 53 3.41 23.97 13.40
C ILE A 53 4.07 24.60 12.17
N ASP A 54 5.28 25.11 12.39
CA ASP A 54 6.09 25.74 11.36
C ASP A 54 7.09 24.71 10.81
N ASN A 55 6.87 24.24 9.62
CA ASN A 55 7.74 23.34 8.88
C ASN A 55 8.41 24.03 7.68
N VAL A 56 8.60 25.33 7.78
CA VAL A 56 9.29 26.16 6.80
C VAL A 56 8.63 26.05 5.41
N GLY A 57 7.33 26.35 5.38
CA GLY A 57 6.50 26.12 4.19
C GLY A 57 6.19 24.63 4.04
N ASN A 58 6.87 23.96 3.13
CA ASN A 58 6.72 22.52 2.91
C ASN A 58 8.04 21.73 2.99
N TYR A 59 9.11 22.37 3.45
CA TYR A 59 10.44 21.72 3.49
C TYR A 59 10.56 20.63 4.55
N GLY A 60 9.85 20.78 5.66
CA GLY A 60 9.87 19.79 6.72
C GLY A 60 8.81 18.69 6.59
N ALA A 61 7.99 18.72 5.54
CA ALA A 61 6.99 17.69 5.26
C ALA A 61 7.59 16.56 4.42
N ASP A 62 8.61 15.88 4.93
CA ASP A 62 9.37 14.84 4.23
C ASP A 62 9.47 13.53 5.02
N GLY A 63 8.61 13.36 6.02
CA GLY A 63 8.52 12.17 6.85
C GLY A 63 7.82 10.98 6.21
N ILE A 64 8.00 9.83 6.84
CA ILE A 64 7.22 8.61 6.59
C ILE A 64 5.84 8.73 7.24
N VAL A 65 5.79 9.46 8.35
CA VAL A 65 4.58 9.81 9.09
C VAL A 65 4.56 11.32 9.33
N GLY A 66 3.38 11.86 9.53
CA GLY A 66 3.22 13.27 9.83
C GLY A 66 3.77 13.68 11.20
N PRO A 67 3.74 14.97 11.56
CA PRO A 67 4.38 15.51 12.75
C PRO A 67 3.77 15.02 14.08
N HIS A 68 2.58 14.46 14.05
CA HIS A 68 1.93 13.80 15.19
C HIS A 68 1.92 12.27 15.07
N HIS A 69 2.79 11.71 14.21
CA HIS A 69 2.91 10.29 13.90
C HIS A 69 1.67 9.68 13.23
N GLU A 70 0.85 10.49 12.59
CA GLU A 70 -0.21 10.02 11.70
C GLU A 70 0.39 9.34 10.47
N LYS A 71 -0.23 8.23 10.06
CA LYS A 71 0.25 7.44 8.93
C LYS A 71 -0.11 8.10 7.62
N GLU A 72 0.88 8.39 6.81
CA GLU A 72 0.74 8.97 5.48
C GLU A 72 0.90 7.94 4.36
N GLY A 73 0.79 8.36 3.11
CA GLY A 73 0.94 7.46 1.95
C GLY A 73 2.28 6.74 1.91
N SER A 74 3.35 7.42 2.29
CA SER A 74 4.71 6.87 2.40
C SER A 74 4.79 5.67 3.33
N TYR A 75 4.12 5.74 4.49
CA TYR A 75 4.07 4.64 5.45
C TYR A 75 3.54 3.35 4.82
N TYR A 76 2.44 3.44 4.07
CA TYR A 76 1.83 2.26 3.44
C TYR A 76 2.67 1.71 2.30
N THR A 77 3.30 2.58 1.51
CA THR A 77 4.21 2.16 0.44
C THR A 77 5.43 1.46 0.98
N ILE A 78 6.07 2.01 2.02
CA ILE A 78 7.23 1.38 2.67
C ILE A 78 6.84 0.03 3.26
N ARG A 79 5.70 -0.04 3.93
CA ARG A 79 5.17 -1.30 4.49
C ARG A 79 4.99 -2.37 3.42
N GLN A 80 4.56 -2.01 2.22
CA GLN A 80 4.44 -2.93 1.09
C GLN A 80 5.80 -3.35 0.54
N VAL A 81 6.66 -2.39 0.23
CA VAL A 81 7.95 -2.65 -0.43
C VAL A 81 8.90 -3.43 0.47
N TRP A 82 8.92 -3.11 1.76
CA TRP A 82 9.76 -3.76 2.76
C TRP A 82 9.10 -4.96 3.45
N CYS A 83 7.88 -5.34 3.03
CA CYS A 83 7.28 -6.57 3.52
C CYS A 83 8.22 -7.76 3.27
N PRO A 84 8.59 -8.53 4.29
CA PRO A 84 9.53 -9.65 4.14
C PRO A 84 8.91 -10.85 3.44
N ILE A 85 7.65 -10.79 3.09
CA ILE A 85 6.94 -11.77 2.28
C ILE A 85 6.43 -11.07 1.03
N GLN A 86 6.67 -11.63 -0.14
CA GLN A 86 6.12 -11.11 -1.39
C GLN A 86 5.28 -12.19 -2.09
N ILE A 87 4.15 -11.75 -2.67
CA ILE A 87 3.34 -12.59 -3.56
C ILE A 87 3.74 -12.24 -5.00
N MET A 88 4.27 -13.23 -5.72
CA MET A 88 4.96 -13.05 -7.00
C MET A 88 4.02 -13.20 -8.21
N ASN A 89 2.87 -13.84 -8.05
CA ASN A 89 1.84 -13.93 -9.08
C ASN A 89 0.67 -12.98 -8.77
N THR A 90 -0.12 -12.70 -9.80
CA THR A 90 -1.31 -11.85 -9.68
C THR A 90 -2.56 -12.71 -9.86
N PRO A 91 -3.25 -13.07 -8.77
CA PRO A 91 -4.55 -13.73 -8.84
C PRO A 91 -5.55 -12.93 -9.70
N ASP A 92 -6.28 -13.62 -10.55
CA ASP A 92 -7.33 -13.09 -11.41
C ASP A 92 -8.60 -13.97 -11.37
N GLY A 93 -9.52 -13.77 -12.30
CA GLY A 93 -10.76 -14.53 -12.40
C GLY A 93 -10.59 -16.04 -12.66
N ASN A 94 -9.39 -16.49 -13.03
CA ASN A 94 -9.06 -17.90 -13.26
C ASN A 94 -8.16 -18.46 -12.17
N PHE A 95 -8.00 -17.75 -11.07
CA PHE A 95 -7.09 -18.14 -10.00
C PHE A 95 -7.43 -19.51 -9.42
N ASP A 96 -6.46 -20.42 -9.48
CA ASP A 96 -6.58 -21.83 -9.08
C ASP A 96 -6.37 -22.09 -7.58
N GLY A 97 -6.06 -21.04 -6.82
CA GLY A 97 -5.79 -21.11 -5.39
C GLY A 97 -4.30 -21.24 -5.05
N VAL A 98 -3.38 -21.13 -6.02
CA VAL A 98 -1.95 -21.23 -5.78
C VAL A 98 -1.29 -19.86 -5.79
N LEU A 99 -0.82 -19.42 -4.64
CA LEU A 99 0.01 -18.22 -4.50
C LEU A 99 1.49 -18.60 -4.59
N GLN A 100 2.24 -17.85 -5.39
CA GLN A 100 3.70 -17.96 -5.46
C GLN A 100 4.30 -16.98 -4.47
N LEU A 101 5.06 -17.47 -3.49
CA LEU A 101 5.63 -16.67 -2.41
C LEU A 101 7.15 -16.60 -2.55
N GLU A 102 7.71 -15.42 -2.25
CA GLU A 102 9.13 -15.23 -1.98
C GLU A 102 9.29 -14.90 -0.49
N ASN A 103 10.13 -15.64 0.20
CA ASN A 103 10.54 -15.36 1.58
C ASN A 103 11.77 -14.46 1.56
N ARG A 104 11.60 -13.20 1.96
CA ARG A 104 12.66 -12.19 2.06
C ARG A 104 13.18 -12.01 3.49
N TYR A 105 12.73 -12.80 4.45
CA TYR A 105 13.31 -12.83 5.78
C TYR A 105 14.76 -13.33 5.72
N ASP A 106 15.58 -12.89 6.67
CA ASP A 106 16.95 -13.36 6.84
C ASP A 106 17.02 -14.60 7.74
N PHE A 107 16.07 -14.75 8.69
CA PHE A 107 16.16 -15.78 9.73
C PHE A 107 14.86 -16.56 9.96
N SER A 108 13.74 -16.13 9.40
CA SER A 108 12.41 -16.71 9.69
C SER A 108 11.91 -17.56 8.53
N ASN A 109 11.51 -18.79 8.81
CA ASN A 109 10.80 -19.63 7.86
C ASN A 109 9.32 -19.23 7.80
N LEU A 110 8.69 -19.30 6.63
CA LEU A 110 7.29 -18.93 6.48
C LEU A 110 6.31 -19.88 7.19
N LYS A 111 6.71 -21.09 7.57
CA LYS A 111 5.87 -21.99 8.39
C LYS A 111 5.50 -21.42 9.74
N ASP A 112 6.26 -20.45 10.25
CA ASP A 112 5.98 -19.74 11.50
C ASP A 112 4.97 -18.59 11.32
N CYS A 113 4.66 -18.25 10.07
CA CYS A 113 3.68 -17.21 9.69
C CYS A 113 2.28 -17.80 9.46
N LYS A 114 1.30 -16.93 9.36
CA LYS A 114 -0.06 -17.28 8.95
C LYS A 114 -0.51 -16.40 7.80
N PHE A 115 -1.46 -16.91 7.02
CA PHE A 115 -2.05 -16.18 5.92
C PHE A 115 -3.58 -16.22 6.06
N LYS A 116 -4.18 -15.05 6.27
CA LYS A 116 -5.62 -14.86 6.19
C LYS A 116 -5.97 -14.52 4.75
N TYR A 117 -6.98 -15.16 4.19
CA TYR A 117 -7.52 -14.76 2.89
C TYR A 117 -9.03 -14.56 2.96
N GLU A 118 -9.50 -13.60 2.19
CA GLU A 118 -10.91 -13.23 2.13
C GLU A 118 -11.34 -13.01 0.69
N TYR A 119 -12.37 -13.74 0.27
CA TYR A 119 -13.09 -13.48 -0.97
C TYR A 119 -14.22 -12.51 -0.69
N VAL A 120 -14.29 -11.44 -1.49
CA VAL A 120 -15.22 -10.33 -1.28
C VAL A 120 -16.07 -10.14 -2.51
N ALA A 121 -17.38 -10.06 -2.32
CA ALA A 121 -18.33 -9.59 -3.32
C ALA A 121 -18.48 -8.06 -3.20
N VAL A 122 -18.61 -7.39 -4.34
CA VAL A 122 -18.81 -5.93 -4.44
C VAL A 122 -20.12 -5.69 -5.18
N ASP A 123 -21.01 -4.91 -4.60
CA ASP A 123 -22.27 -4.47 -5.21
C ASP A 123 -22.40 -2.95 -5.05
N GLY A 124 -22.15 -2.22 -6.12
CA GLY A 124 -22.05 -0.77 -6.09
C GLY A 124 -20.91 -0.30 -5.19
N LEU A 125 -21.22 0.39 -4.09
CA LEU A 125 -20.28 0.85 -3.06
C LEU A 125 -20.21 -0.10 -1.85
N GLU A 126 -21.05 -1.12 -1.81
CA GLU A 126 -21.10 -2.07 -0.70
C GLU A 126 -20.16 -3.25 -0.95
N THR A 127 -19.50 -3.71 0.11
CA THR A 127 -18.64 -4.87 0.08
C THR A 127 -19.09 -5.91 1.10
N LYS A 128 -18.99 -7.19 0.73
CA LYS A 128 -19.36 -8.30 1.60
C LYS A 128 -18.31 -9.41 1.52
N VAL A 129 -17.72 -9.77 2.67
CA VAL A 129 -16.89 -10.97 2.75
C VAL A 129 -17.80 -12.20 2.60
N ILE A 130 -17.56 -13.01 1.56
CA ILE A 130 -18.31 -14.22 1.25
C ILE A 130 -17.59 -15.48 1.69
N LYS A 131 -16.28 -15.41 1.88
CA LYS A 131 -15.46 -16.48 2.45
C LYS A 131 -14.24 -15.86 3.12
N SER A 132 -13.93 -16.32 4.31
CA SER A 132 -12.71 -15.98 5.05
C SER A 132 -12.11 -17.25 5.66
N ALA A 133 -10.80 -17.39 5.60
CA ALA A 133 -10.08 -18.44 6.30
C ALA A 133 -8.63 -18.02 6.58
N THR A 134 -8.04 -18.68 7.56
CA THR A 134 -6.61 -18.52 7.87
C THR A 134 -5.94 -19.88 7.70
N VAL A 135 -4.79 -19.89 7.02
CA VAL A 135 -3.95 -21.05 6.80
C VAL A 135 -2.57 -20.82 7.39
N ASN A 136 -1.90 -21.88 7.76
CA ASN A 136 -0.51 -21.80 8.18
C ASN A 136 0.38 -21.52 6.96
N GLY A 137 1.49 -20.83 7.19
CA GLY A 137 2.50 -20.61 6.16
C GLY A 137 3.13 -21.92 5.72
N PRO A 138 3.61 -21.99 4.46
CA PRO A 138 4.33 -23.13 3.94
C PRO A 138 5.76 -23.17 4.47
N ASP A 139 6.39 -24.34 4.42
CA ASP A 139 7.80 -24.50 4.75
C ASP A 139 8.67 -23.92 3.63
N ILE A 140 8.95 -22.63 3.73
CA ILE A 140 9.80 -21.87 2.80
C ILE A 140 10.88 -21.18 3.62
N GLU A 141 12.11 -21.63 3.39
CA GLU A 141 13.30 -21.11 4.07
C GLU A 141 13.61 -19.67 3.67
N PRO A 142 14.36 -18.90 4.50
CA PRO A 142 14.84 -17.57 4.15
C PRO A 142 15.49 -17.51 2.77
N HIS A 143 15.24 -16.42 2.05
CA HIS A 143 15.78 -16.15 0.70
C HIS A 143 15.41 -17.19 -0.37
N THR A 144 14.35 -17.96 -0.15
CA THR A 144 13.83 -18.91 -1.13
C THR A 144 12.39 -18.60 -1.53
N ALA A 145 11.93 -19.27 -2.57
CA ALA A 145 10.56 -19.15 -3.06
C ALA A 145 9.83 -20.50 -2.98
N GLY A 146 8.51 -20.43 -2.93
CA GLY A 146 7.66 -21.61 -2.90
C GLY A 146 6.20 -21.25 -3.14
N THR A 147 5.30 -22.14 -2.75
CA THR A 147 3.87 -21.96 -3.00
C THR A 147 3.04 -22.12 -1.74
N LEU A 148 1.94 -21.35 -1.67
CA LEU A 148 0.90 -21.49 -0.68
C LEU A 148 -0.42 -21.82 -1.38
N LYS A 149 -1.10 -22.86 -0.93
CA LYS A 149 -2.44 -23.21 -1.42
C LYS A 149 -3.51 -22.61 -0.52
N ILE A 150 -4.42 -21.87 -1.13
CA ILE A 150 -5.66 -21.39 -0.53
C ILE A 150 -6.85 -21.90 -1.35
N ALA A 151 -8.08 -21.54 -0.99
CA ALA A 151 -9.21 -21.90 -1.84
C ALA A 151 -9.09 -21.21 -3.21
N SER A 152 -9.47 -21.92 -4.27
CA SER A 152 -9.63 -21.34 -5.61
C SER A 152 -10.72 -20.26 -5.64
N VAL A 153 -10.75 -19.49 -6.71
CA VAL A 153 -11.72 -18.40 -6.90
C VAL A 153 -13.17 -18.89 -6.78
N LEU A 154 -14.01 -18.05 -6.20
CA LEU A 154 -15.46 -18.26 -6.10
C LEU A 154 -16.17 -17.45 -7.18
N ASN A 155 -17.17 -18.04 -7.84
CA ASN A 155 -17.87 -17.42 -8.98
C ASN A 155 -18.51 -16.06 -8.68
N ASN A 156 -18.80 -15.77 -7.42
CA ASN A 156 -19.40 -14.51 -6.98
C ASN A 156 -18.41 -13.58 -6.25
N ALA A 157 -17.12 -13.89 -6.29
CA ALA A 157 -16.09 -13.03 -5.73
C ALA A 157 -15.58 -12.01 -6.75
N ASN A 158 -15.48 -10.77 -6.33
CA ASN A 158 -14.91 -9.68 -7.11
C ASN A 158 -13.46 -9.39 -6.71
N LEU A 159 -13.16 -9.57 -5.41
CA LEU A 159 -11.84 -9.30 -4.85
C LEU A 159 -11.33 -10.49 -4.06
N LEU A 160 -10.02 -10.61 -4.01
CA LEU A 160 -9.29 -11.46 -3.08
C LEU A 160 -8.37 -10.57 -2.24
N HIS A 161 -8.55 -10.59 -0.93
CA HIS A 161 -7.58 -10.04 0.03
C HIS A 161 -6.74 -11.19 0.59
N VAL A 162 -5.43 -10.98 0.66
CA VAL A 162 -4.50 -11.91 1.30
C VAL A 162 -3.67 -11.12 2.30
N THR A 163 -3.77 -11.46 3.57
CA THR A 163 -3.04 -10.82 4.66
C THR A 163 -1.97 -11.77 5.20
N ALA A 164 -0.72 -11.35 5.17
CA ALA A 164 0.36 -12.08 5.85
C ALA A 164 0.46 -11.61 7.31
N ILE A 165 0.59 -12.57 8.21
CA ILE A 165 0.70 -12.38 9.65
C ILE A 165 1.98 -13.08 10.12
N ASP A 166 2.85 -12.36 10.83
CA ASP A 166 4.12 -12.89 11.31
C ASP A 166 3.95 -13.89 12.47
N ALA A 167 5.07 -14.47 12.91
CA ALA A 167 5.11 -15.40 14.03
C ALA A 167 4.64 -14.82 15.38
N TYR A 168 4.60 -13.49 15.49
CA TYR A 168 4.17 -12.77 16.70
C TYR A 168 2.71 -12.33 16.64
N GLY A 169 2.03 -12.60 15.51
CA GLY A 169 0.63 -12.22 15.30
C GLY A 169 0.43 -10.83 14.72
N SER A 170 1.49 -10.15 14.29
CA SER A 170 1.40 -8.84 13.67
C SER A 170 1.08 -8.95 12.18
N GLU A 171 0.13 -8.17 11.70
CA GLU A 171 -0.16 -8.07 10.28
C GLU A 171 0.95 -7.33 9.55
N LEU A 172 1.62 -8.01 8.62
CA LEU A 172 2.68 -7.44 7.81
C LEU A 172 2.11 -6.57 6.68
N PHE A 173 1.29 -7.16 5.82
CA PHE A 173 0.66 -6.48 4.70
C PHE A 173 -0.57 -7.24 4.21
N THR A 174 -1.49 -6.51 3.55
CA THR A 174 -2.66 -7.09 2.87
C THR A 174 -2.62 -6.73 1.40
N TRP A 175 -2.47 -7.73 0.54
CA TRP A 175 -2.61 -7.58 -0.91
C TRP A 175 -4.07 -7.68 -1.30
N THR A 176 -4.48 -6.86 -2.25
CA THR A 176 -5.82 -6.88 -2.83
C THR A 176 -5.73 -7.14 -4.33
N TYR A 177 -6.45 -8.15 -4.80
CA TYR A 177 -6.48 -8.54 -6.20
C TYR A 177 -7.90 -8.44 -6.76
N ASN A 178 -8.02 -7.87 -7.95
CA ASN A 178 -9.27 -7.87 -8.71
C ASN A 178 -9.42 -9.19 -9.43
N LEU A 179 -10.48 -9.94 -9.12
CA LEU A 179 -10.77 -11.23 -9.75
C LEU A 179 -11.67 -11.10 -10.97
N VAL A 180 -12.28 -9.95 -11.17
CA VAL A 180 -13.14 -9.66 -12.31
C VAL A 180 -12.73 -8.32 -12.93
N ASN A 181 -12.76 -8.25 -14.24
CA ASN A 181 -12.69 -6.97 -14.93
C ASN A 181 -14.04 -6.27 -14.75
N VAL A 182 -14.16 -5.46 -13.70
CA VAL A 182 -15.31 -4.58 -13.55
C VAL A 182 -15.19 -3.53 -14.65
N ALA A 183 -16.01 -3.64 -15.68
CA ALA A 183 -16.20 -2.54 -16.61
C ALA A 183 -16.68 -1.34 -15.75
N LEU A 184 -15.87 -0.31 -15.66
CA LEU A 184 -16.31 0.92 -15.01
C LEU A 184 -17.64 1.34 -15.68
N PRO A 185 -18.68 1.65 -14.89
CA PRO A 185 -19.92 2.11 -15.48
C PRO A 185 -19.58 3.32 -16.36
N VAL A 186 -19.90 3.23 -17.63
CA VAL A 186 -19.84 4.39 -18.52
C VAL A 186 -20.87 5.35 -17.96
N LEU A 187 -20.40 6.34 -17.21
CA LEU A 187 -21.26 7.43 -16.77
C LEU A 187 -21.84 8.06 -18.02
N ALA A 188 -23.11 7.77 -18.27
CA ALA A 188 -23.82 8.42 -19.36
C ALA A 188 -23.68 9.92 -19.13
N LYS A 189 -23.19 10.64 -20.14
CA LYS A 189 -23.18 12.11 -20.12
C LYS A 189 -24.64 12.57 -20.10
N GLN A 190 -25.22 12.63 -18.92
CA GLN A 190 -26.54 13.20 -18.70
C GLN A 190 -26.36 14.55 -17.99
N GLY A 191 -26.72 15.60 -18.66
CA GLY A 191 -26.72 16.95 -18.12
C GLY A 191 -26.01 17.99 -18.97
N ALA A 192 -26.23 19.25 -18.66
CA ALA A 192 -25.52 20.37 -19.27
C ALA A 192 -24.02 20.31 -18.89
N ALA A 193 -23.18 20.82 -19.77
CA ALA A 193 -21.76 20.94 -19.47
C ALA A 193 -21.55 21.79 -18.17
N PRO A 194 -20.57 21.44 -17.34
CA PRO A 194 -20.24 22.28 -16.19
C PRO A 194 -19.95 23.72 -16.62
N THR A 195 -20.45 24.69 -15.87
CA THR A 195 -20.06 26.08 -16.01
C THR A 195 -19.06 26.43 -14.92
N TYR A 196 -18.20 27.40 -15.19
CA TYR A 196 -17.24 27.83 -14.17
C TYR A 196 -17.08 29.36 -14.19
N THR A 197 -16.78 29.90 -13.02
CA THR A 197 -16.30 31.26 -12.86
C THR A 197 -14.98 31.22 -12.11
N SER A 198 -14.02 32.04 -12.55
CA SER A 198 -12.69 32.10 -11.95
C SER A 198 -12.36 33.54 -11.58
N THR A 199 -11.85 33.73 -10.38
CA THR A 199 -11.20 34.94 -9.92
C THR A 199 -9.74 34.64 -9.57
N ALA A 200 -8.98 35.65 -9.16
CA ALA A 200 -7.59 35.39 -8.70
C ALA A 200 -7.53 34.51 -7.44
N GLU A 201 -8.61 34.42 -6.69
CA GLU A 201 -8.66 33.76 -5.39
C GLU A 201 -9.55 32.50 -5.37
N GLN A 202 -10.44 32.34 -6.36
CA GLN A 202 -11.44 31.27 -6.33
C GLN A 202 -11.80 30.77 -7.73
N LEU A 203 -11.91 29.45 -7.85
CA LEU A 203 -12.56 28.76 -8.96
C LEU A 203 -13.88 28.14 -8.46
N LYS A 204 -15.00 28.59 -9.02
CA LYS A 204 -16.33 28.03 -8.74
C LYS A 204 -16.81 27.25 -9.94
N VAL A 205 -17.09 25.96 -9.75
CA VAL A 205 -17.61 25.07 -10.79
C VAL A 205 -19.03 24.67 -10.41
N SER A 206 -19.96 24.84 -11.33
CA SER A 206 -21.37 24.49 -11.12
C SER A 206 -21.79 23.42 -12.11
N VAL A 207 -22.47 22.38 -11.63
CA VAL A 207 -23.00 21.27 -12.42
C VAL A 207 -24.49 21.15 -12.13
N ALA A 208 -25.31 21.50 -13.12
CA ALA A 208 -26.75 21.61 -12.97
C ALA A 208 -27.12 22.56 -11.81
N ASP A 209 -27.81 22.07 -10.80
CA ASP A 209 -28.25 22.79 -9.60
C ASP A 209 -27.31 22.61 -8.40
N LYS A 210 -26.11 22.07 -8.61
CA LYS A 210 -25.08 21.89 -7.59
C LYS A 210 -23.91 22.84 -7.82
N GLU A 211 -23.44 23.43 -6.74
CA GLU A 211 -22.26 24.29 -6.69
C GLU A 211 -21.10 23.57 -6.02
#